data_8cb155155f2208fcba7cea42911e22ca
#
_entry.id   8cb155155f2208fcba7cea42911e22ca
#
_cell.length_a   1.000
_cell.length_b   1.000
_cell.length_c   1.000
_cell.angle_alpha   90.00
_cell.angle_beta   90.00
_cell.angle_gamma   90.00
#
_symmetry.space_group_name_H-M   'P 1'
#
loop_
_entity.id
_entity.type
_entity.pdbx_description
1 polymer ?
#
loop_
_entity_poly.entity_id
_entity_poly.type
_entity_poly.pdbx_seq_one_letter_code
_entity_poly.pdbx_strand_id
1 'polypeptide(L)'
;MTLYINACPREESRTERLARAYLAHISDVTELNVYDQPLVPLDRKRLAHRESLIAGGKWHDPMFDYAHQFADADDIIIAAPYWDLGFPAQLKTYIENIYVTGIVSAYNDHGQPCGLCRARSLTYIT
;
A
#
# COMPACT_ATOMS: atom_id res chain seq x y z
N MET A 1 -10.40 3.76 10.27
CA MET A 1 -8.93 3.86 10.38
C MET A 1 -8.38 4.53 9.14
N THR A 2 -7.55 5.53 9.32
CA THR A 2 -6.80 6.16 8.24
C THR A 2 -5.42 5.51 8.18
N LEU A 3 -5.07 4.95 7.04
CA LEU A 3 -3.74 4.36 6.83
C LEU A 3 -2.82 5.43 6.22
N TYR A 4 -1.79 5.77 6.97
CA TYR A 4 -0.75 6.68 6.49
C TYR A 4 0.46 5.86 6.05
N ILE A 5 0.76 5.91 4.76
CA ILE A 5 1.90 5.23 4.15
C ILE A 5 3.02 6.25 3.98
N ASN A 6 4.05 6.12 4.81
CA ASN A 6 5.20 7.02 4.80
C ASN A 6 6.30 6.41 3.92
N ALA A 7 6.54 7.04 2.79
CA ALA A 7 7.60 6.66 1.85
C ALA A 7 8.65 7.77 1.72
N CYS A 8 8.91 8.49 2.82
CA CYS A 8 9.88 9.58 2.89
C CYS A 8 11.14 9.07 3.58
N PRO A 9 12.25 8.83 2.83
CA PRO A 9 13.45 8.21 3.42
C PRO A 9 14.34 9.17 4.22
N ARG A 10 14.19 10.48 4.03
CA ARG A 10 15.01 11.46 4.73
C ARG A 10 14.47 11.77 6.11
N GLU A 11 15.34 11.90 7.10
CA GLU A 11 14.94 12.30 8.47
C GLU A 11 14.28 13.68 8.48
N GLU A 12 14.78 14.61 7.67
CA GLU A 12 14.25 15.98 7.57
C GLU A 12 13.48 16.17 6.25
N SER A 13 12.56 15.28 5.96
CA SER A 13 11.76 15.34 4.73
C SER A 13 10.75 16.48 4.79
N ARG A 14 10.75 17.32 3.77
CA ARG A 14 9.73 18.38 3.60
C ARG A 14 8.37 17.78 3.33
N THR A 15 8.32 16.73 2.54
CA THR A 15 7.08 16.01 2.22
C THR A 15 6.49 15.40 3.49
N GLU A 16 7.30 14.76 4.33
CA GLU A 16 6.83 14.21 5.59
C GLU A 16 6.30 15.31 6.52
N ARG A 17 6.97 16.45 6.58
CA ARG A 17 6.52 17.58 7.39
C ARG A 17 5.13 18.05 6.95
N LEU A 18 4.91 18.15 5.64
CA LEU A 18 3.60 18.51 5.10
C LEU A 18 2.55 17.45 5.44
N ALA A 19 2.90 16.17 5.33
CA ALA A 19 2.01 15.08 5.70
C ALA A 19 1.65 15.13 7.19
N ARG A 20 2.62 15.38 8.07
CA ARG A 20 2.37 15.50 9.51
C ARG A 20 1.39 16.64 9.83
N ALA A 21 1.53 17.77 9.14
CA ALA A 21 0.59 18.89 9.29
C ALA A 21 -0.83 18.49 8.85
N TYR A 22 -0.94 17.76 7.75
CA TYR A 22 -2.23 17.26 7.26
C TYR A 22 -2.84 16.27 8.25
N LEU A 23 -2.03 15.37 8.81
CA LEU A 23 -2.48 14.34 9.74
C LEU A 23 -2.85 14.87 11.11
N ALA A 24 -2.38 16.07 11.49
CA ALA A 24 -2.60 16.62 12.82
C ALA A 24 -4.08 16.78 13.19
N HIS A 25 -4.95 16.86 12.19
CA HIS A 25 -6.38 17.02 12.36
C HIS A 25 -7.18 15.73 12.15
N ILE A 26 -6.50 14.63 11.99
CA ILE A 26 -7.13 13.32 11.71
C ILE A 26 -6.91 12.41 12.92
N SER A 27 -8.01 11.81 13.41
CA SER A 27 -7.95 10.80 14.47
C SER A 27 -7.82 9.40 13.89
N ASP A 28 -7.41 8.44 14.72
CA ASP A 28 -7.32 7.03 14.38
C ASP A 28 -6.42 6.79 13.13
N VAL A 29 -5.19 7.28 13.21
CA VAL A 29 -4.19 7.09 12.15
C VAL A 29 -3.28 5.91 12.49
N THR A 30 -3.13 4.99 11.54
CA THR A 30 -2.11 3.94 11.59
C THR A 30 -1.03 4.28 10.58
N GLU A 31 0.19 4.44 11.05
CA GLU A 31 1.32 4.73 10.16
C GLU A 31 2.04 3.45 9.77
N LEU A 32 2.34 3.32 8.47
CA LEU A 32 3.23 2.31 7.93
C LEU A 32 4.37 3.02 7.21
N ASN A 33 5.57 2.92 7.76
CA ASN A 33 6.78 3.44 7.09
C ASN A 33 7.36 2.31 6.25
N VAL A 34 7.40 2.52 4.93
CA VAL A 34 7.82 1.45 4.01
C VAL A 34 9.30 1.09 4.15
N TYR A 35 10.11 1.96 4.77
CA TYR A 35 11.53 1.68 5.01
C TYR A 35 11.79 0.85 6.27
N ASP A 36 10.80 0.77 7.17
CA ASP A 36 10.90 -0.01 8.40
C ASP A 36 10.26 -1.40 8.28
N GLN A 37 9.73 -1.74 7.11
CA GLN A 37 9.07 -3.01 6.86
C GLN A 37 9.98 -3.98 6.11
N PRO A 38 9.86 -5.29 6.35
CA PRO A 38 10.63 -6.30 5.60
C PRO A 38 10.05 -6.52 4.20
N LEU A 39 9.86 -5.43 3.45
CA LEU A 39 9.34 -5.48 2.10
C LEU A 39 10.44 -5.89 1.12
N VAL A 40 10.14 -6.86 0.27
CA VAL A 40 11.03 -7.28 -0.80
C VAL A 40 10.29 -7.25 -2.14
N PRO A 41 10.98 -6.94 -3.24
CA PRO A 41 10.37 -6.93 -4.56
C PRO A 41 9.79 -8.30 -4.92
N LEU A 42 8.73 -8.30 -5.70
CA LEU A 42 8.19 -9.53 -6.26
C LEU A 42 9.15 -10.05 -7.33
N ASP A 43 9.81 -11.13 -7.02
CA ASP A 43 10.58 -11.89 -8.00
C ASP A 43 9.76 -13.08 -8.50
N ARG A 44 10.36 -13.89 -9.37
CA ARG A 44 9.68 -15.05 -9.94
C ARG A 44 9.19 -16.02 -8.87
N LYS A 45 10.03 -16.30 -7.88
CA LYS A 45 9.72 -17.25 -6.83
C LYS A 45 8.60 -16.74 -5.91
N ARG A 46 8.65 -15.47 -5.51
CA ARG A 46 7.64 -14.88 -4.64
C ARG A 46 6.30 -14.74 -5.37
N LEU A 47 6.33 -14.38 -6.66
CA LEU A 47 5.11 -14.30 -7.46
C LEU A 47 4.45 -15.68 -7.58
N ALA A 48 5.23 -16.72 -7.87
CA ALA A 48 4.72 -18.09 -7.96
C ALA A 48 4.13 -18.55 -6.62
N HIS A 49 4.77 -18.20 -5.52
CA HIS A 49 4.26 -18.50 -4.17
C HIS A 49 2.92 -17.81 -3.91
N ARG A 50 2.83 -16.52 -4.25
CA ARG A 50 1.59 -15.75 -4.13
C ARG A 50 0.46 -16.37 -4.92
N GLU A 51 0.70 -16.72 -6.18
CA GLU A 51 -0.30 -17.36 -7.04
C GLU A 51 -0.75 -18.71 -6.49
N SER A 52 0.17 -19.48 -5.92
CA SER A 52 -0.14 -20.75 -5.26
C SER A 52 -1.07 -20.55 -4.05
N LEU A 53 -0.80 -19.54 -3.23
CA LEU A 53 -1.64 -19.22 -2.08
C LEU A 53 -3.05 -18.79 -2.52
N ILE A 54 -3.14 -17.98 -3.55
CA ILE A 54 -4.44 -17.53 -4.11
C ILE A 54 -5.22 -18.73 -4.65
N ALA A 55 -4.59 -19.59 -5.42
CA ALA A 55 -5.22 -20.78 -5.98
C ALA A 55 -5.71 -21.73 -4.88
N GLY A 56 -4.99 -21.80 -3.77
CA GLY A 56 -5.36 -22.65 -2.61
C GLY A 56 -6.33 -21.99 -1.64
N GLY A 57 -6.78 -20.76 -1.90
CA GLY A 57 -7.68 -20.04 -1.00
C GLY A 57 -7.04 -19.65 0.34
N LYS A 58 -5.72 -19.52 0.38
CA LYS A 58 -4.95 -19.21 1.60
C LYS A 58 -4.91 -17.70 1.88
N TRP A 59 -6.06 -17.07 1.95
CA TRP A 59 -6.19 -15.61 2.07
C TRP A 59 -5.65 -15.02 3.38
N HIS A 60 -5.51 -15.84 4.41
CA HIS A 60 -5.01 -15.39 5.72
C HIS A 60 -3.50 -15.62 5.89
N ASP A 61 -2.80 -16.04 4.84
CA ASP A 61 -1.35 -16.15 4.90
C ASP A 61 -0.72 -14.78 5.21
N PRO A 62 0.31 -14.72 6.06
CA PRO A 62 0.98 -13.46 6.41
C PRO A 62 1.49 -12.66 5.20
N MET A 63 1.72 -13.31 4.07
CA MET A 63 2.10 -12.63 2.83
C MET A 63 1.08 -11.56 2.41
N PHE A 64 -0.19 -11.72 2.81
CA PHE A 64 -1.28 -10.81 2.43
C PHE A 64 -1.62 -9.76 3.50
N ASP A 65 -0.86 -9.68 4.58
CA ASP A 65 -1.18 -8.76 5.68
C ASP A 65 -1.22 -7.29 5.23
N TYR A 66 -0.25 -6.86 4.42
CA TYR A 66 -0.23 -5.50 3.89
C TYR A 66 -1.43 -5.23 2.96
N ALA A 67 -1.78 -6.20 2.14
CA ALA A 67 -2.93 -6.06 1.24
C ALA A 67 -4.24 -5.93 2.01
N HIS A 68 -4.44 -6.73 3.04
CA HIS A 68 -5.62 -6.64 3.91
C HIS A 68 -5.68 -5.31 4.64
N GLN A 69 -4.56 -4.85 5.20
CA GLN A 69 -4.49 -3.56 5.88
C GLN A 69 -4.88 -2.42 4.94
N PHE A 70 -4.35 -2.43 3.72
CA PHE A 70 -4.67 -1.42 2.72
C PHE A 70 -6.15 -1.48 2.32
N ALA A 71 -6.67 -2.68 2.07
CA ALA A 71 -8.06 -2.87 1.64
C ALA A 71 -9.08 -2.47 2.72
N ASP A 72 -8.72 -2.63 4.00
CA ASP A 72 -9.63 -2.38 5.12
C ASP A 72 -9.61 -0.94 5.61
N ALA A 73 -8.66 -0.12 5.17
CA ALA A 73 -8.58 1.29 5.56
C ALA A 73 -9.76 2.10 5.02
N ASP A 74 -10.26 3.04 5.83
CA ASP A 74 -11.36 3.92 5.42
C ASP A 74 -10.87 5.09 4.56
N ASP A 75 -9.67 5.56 4.84
CA ASP A 75 -9.00 6.60 4.07
C ASP A 75 -7.51 6.27 4.00
N ILE A 76 -6.87 6.64 2.90
CA ILE A 76 -5.46 6.35 2.65
C ILE A 76 -4.73 7.65 2.35
N ILE A 77 -3.59 7.84 3.01
CA ILE A 77 -2.69 8.97 2.77
C ILE A 77 -1.31 8.40 2.45
N ILE A 78 -0.75 8.81 1.32
CA ILE A 78 0.60 8.41 0.91
C ILE A 78 1.45 9.67 0.83
N ALA A 79 2.59 9.67 1.51
CA ALA A 79 3.59 10.72 1.40
C ALA A 79 4.87 10.16 0.79
N ALA A 80 5.33 10.76 -0.28
CA ALA A 80 6.54 10.33 -0.97
C ALA A 80 7.20 11.51 -1.69
N PRO A 81 8.53 11.64 -1.64
CA PRO A 81 9.21 12.66 -2.43
C PRO A 81 9.12 12.33 -3.93
N TYR A 82 9.22 13.37 -4.75
CA TYR A 82 9.26 13.21 -6.20
C TYR A 82 10.71 12.98 -6.64
N TRP A 83 11.01 11.75 -7.02
CA TRP A 83 12.35 11.32 -7.44
C TRP A 83 12.31 10.71 -8.84
N ASP A 84 13.21 11.14 -9.68
CA ASP A 84 13.41 10.55 -11.02
C ASP A 84 12.10 10.37 -11.80
N LEU A 85 11.29 11.43 -11.81
CA LEU A 85 10.00 11.48 -12.49
C LEU A 85 8.94 10.54 -11.89
N GLY A 86 9.10 10.16 -10.63
CA GLY A 86 8.16 9.26 -9.97
C GLY A 86 8.26 9.35 -8.46
N PHE A 87 8.11 8.24 -7.81
CA PHE A 87 8.26 8.09 -6.36
C PHE A 87 9.36 7.06 -6.06
N PRO A 88 9.85 7.00 -4.80
CA PRO A 88 10.93 6.09 -4.45
C PRO A 88 10.60 4.63 -4.72
N ALA A 89 11.63 3.85 -5.06
CA ALA A 89 11.48 2.43 -5.40
C ALA A 89 10.79 1.62 -4.28
N GLN A 90 11.03 1.98 -3.01
CA GLN A 90 10.44 1.24 -1.89
C GLN A 90 8.90 1.40 -1.86
N LEU A 91 8.38 2.53 -2.28
CA LEU A 91 6.93 2.69 -2.42
C LEU A 91 6.38 1.78 -3.52
N LYS A 92 7.10 1.67 -4.64
CA LYS A 92 6.68 0.74 -5.71
C LYS A 92 6.72 -0.71 -5.22
N THR A 93 7.73 -1.08 -4.44
CA THR A 93 7.80 -2.40 -3.81
C THR A 93 6.59 -2.67 -2.93
N TYR A 94 6.19 -1.68 -2.13
CA TYR A 94 4.98 -1.78 -1.31
C TYR A 94 3.74 -1.97 -2.19
N ILE A 95 3.59 -1.17 -3.24
CA ILE A 95 2.44 -1.26 -4.15
C ILE A 95 2.38 -2.64 -4.79
N GLU A 96 3.49 -3.19 -5.24
CA GLU A 96 3.51 -4.54 -5.80
C GLU A 96 3.09 -5.60 -4.78
N ASN A 97 3.46 -5.41 -3.51
CA ASN A 97 3.10 -6.34 -2.45
C ASN A 97 1.63 -6.28 -2.07
N ILE A 98 0.98 -5.13 -2.19
CA ILE A 98 -0.44 -5.01 -1.83
C ILE A 98 -1.38 -5.30 -3.00
N TYR A 99 -0.91 -5.23 -4.24
CA TYR A 99 -1.77 -5.39 -5.41
C TYR A 99 -2.05 -6.87 -5.65
N VAL A 100 -2.98 -7.40 -4.87
CA VAL A 100 -3.37 -8.82 -4.88
C VAL A 100 -4.78 -8.94 -5.42
N THR A 101 -4.93 -9.68 -6.53
CA THR A 101 -6.25 -9.96 -7.11
C THR A 101 -7.05 -10.84 -6.14
N GLY A 102 -8.23 -10.37 -5.77
CA GLY A 102 -9.08 -11.00 -4.76
C GLY A 102 -9.08 -10.30 -3.42
N ILE A 103 -8.14 -9.37 -3.18
CA ILE A 103 -8.08 -8.57 -1.93
C ILE A 103 -8.26 -7.08 -2.23
N VAL A 104 -7.42 -6.48 -3.08
CA VAL A 104 -7.52 -5.05 -3.39
C VAL A 104 -8.25 -4.78 -4.69
N SER A 105 -8.24 -5.73 -5.60
CA SER A 105 -8.93 -5.63 -6.89
C SER A 105 -9.43 -6.98 -7.36
N ALA A 106 -10.35 -6.97 -8.30
CA ALA A 106 -10.87 -8.17 -8.96
C ALA A 106 -11.30 -7.82 -10.37
N TYR A 107 -11.64 -8.82 -11.14
CA TYR A 107 -12.25 -8.65 -12.46
C TYR A 107 -13.73 -9.04 -12.37
N ASN A 108 -14.61 -8.22 -12.97
CA ASN A 108 -16.02 -8.54 -13.03
C ASN A 108 -16.29 -9.61 -14.12
N ASP A 109 -17.56 -9.99 -14.31
CA ASP A 109 -17.97 -11.00 -15.27
C ASP A 109 -17.66 -10.63 -16.74
N HIS A 110 -17.40 -9.34 -17.00
CA HIS A 110 -17.02 -8.82 -18.32
C HIS A 110 -15.50 -8.66 -18.49
N GLY A 111 -14.70 -9.15 -17.52
CA GLY A 111 -13.25 -9.02 -17.56
C GLY A 111 -12.73 -7.62 -17.25
N GLN A 112 -13.56 -6.73 -16.73
CA GLN A 112 -13.16 -5.37 -16.37
C GLN A 112 -12.64 -5.33 -14.95
N PRO A 113 -11.55 -4.58 -14.67
CA PRO A 113 -11.02 -4.45 -13.32
C PRO A 113 -12.00 -3.65 -12.43
N CYS A 114 -12.14 -4.07 -11.20
CA CYS A 114 -12.91 -3.36 -10.18
C CYS A 114 -12.15 -3.35 -8.86
N GLY A 115 -12.33 -2.28 -8.07
CA GLY A 115 -11.70 -2.16 -6.75
C GLY A 115 -12.48 -2.91 -5.69
N LEU A 116 -11.76 -3.46 -4.73
CA LEU A 116 -12.31 -4.12 -3.56
C LEU A 116 -11.99 -3.37 -2.27
N CYS A 117 -11.21 -2.29 -2.36
CA CYS A 117 -10.81 -1.53 -1.18
C CYS A 117 -11.98 -0.74 -0.62
N ARG A 118 -11.99 -0.62 0.70
CA ARG A 118 -13.01 0.09 1.44
C ARG A 118 -12.84 1.60 1.41
N ALA A 119 -11.63 2.08 1.11
CA ALA A 119 -11.26 3.48 1.20
C ALA A 119 -12.17 4.40 0.37
N ARG A 120 -12.61 5.48 1.01
CA ARG A 120 -13.41 6.55 0.38
C ARG A 120 -12.51 7.55 -0.32
N SER A 121 -11.27 7.69 0.13
CA SER A 121 -10.33 8.65 -0.43
C SER A 121 -8.91 8.11 -0.38
N LEU A 122 -8.11 8.59 -1.33
CA LEU A 122 -6.65 8.43 -1.31
C LEU A 122 -6.04 9.80 -1.58
N THR A 123 -5.24 10.28 -0.64
CA THR A 123 -4.54 11.56 -0.75
C THR A 123 -3.05 11.27 -0.95
N TYR A 124 -2.48 11.84 -1.99
CA TYR A 124 -1.06 11.71 -2.29
C TYR A 124 -0.36 13.04 -2.04
N ILE A 125 0.65 13.04 -1.18
CA ILE A 125 1.43 14.20 -0.78
C ILE A 125 2.86 14.01 -1.29
N THR A 126 3.33 14.98 -2.06
CA THR A 126 4.65 14.92 -2.66
C THR A 126 5.38 16.27 -2.58
#